data_9a8b634fbe60c054e06c9315c95a1f20
#
_entry.id   9a8b634fbe60c054e06c9315c95a1f20
#
_cell.length_a   1.000
_cell.length_b   1.000
_cell.length_c   1.000
_cell.angle_alpha   90.00
_cell.angle_beta   90.00
_cell.angle_gamma   90.00
#
_symmetry.space_group_name_H-M   'P 1'
#
loop_
_entity.id
_entity.type
_entity.pdbx_description
1 polymer ?
#
loop_
_entity_poly.entity_id
_entity_poly.type
_entity_poly.pdbx_seq_one_letter_code
_entity_poly.pdbx_strand_id
1 'polypeptide(L)' 'MRIQTRLTEPSRDARETAEYIEGLARDLRRLAAAADLGFLAYLLAMVEDDAAATVRRFGDRD' A
#
# COMPACT_ATOMS: atom_id res chain seq x y z
N MET A 1 -9.23 -21.15 -1.23
CA MET A 1 -8.48 -20.05 -0.86
C MET A 1 -8.66 -19.64 0.51
N ARG A 2 -7.65 -19.74 1.23
CA ARG A 2 -7.71 -19.42 2.61
C ARG A 2 -7.18 -18.07 2.90
N ILE A 3 -6.84 -17.35 1.89
CA ILE A 3 -6.23 -16.07 2.07
C ILE A 3 -7.10 -15.08 2.75
N GLN A 4 -8.37 -15.17 2.52
CA GLN A 4 -9.25 -14.23 3.13
C GLN A 4 -9.28 -14.31 4.61
N THR A 5 -9.00 -15.46 5.14
CA THR A 5 -9.02 -15.61 6.55
C THR A 5 -8.07 -14.66 7.21
N ARG A 6 -6.92 -14.51 6.58
CA ARG A 6 -5.92 -13.64 7.11
C ARG A 6 -6.33 -12.21 7.02
N LEU A 7 -7.07 -11.87 5.98
CA LEU A 7 -7.43 -10.49 5.78
C LEU A 7 -8.49 -10.02 6.74
N THR A 8 -9.11 -10.92 7.46
CA THR A 8 -10.11 -10.50 8.43
C THR A 8 -9.51 -10.30 9.80
N GLU A 9 -8.22 -10.41 9.91
CA GLU A 9 -7.57 -10.20 11.18
C GLU A 9 -7.68 -8.77 11.65
N PRO A 10 -7.38 -8.53 12.92
CA PRO A 10 -7.51 -7.22 13.50
C PRO A 10 -6.73 -6.14 12.77
N SER A 11 -7.02 -4.92 13.12
CA SER A 11 -6.44 -3.78 12.44
C SER A 11 -4.92 -3.78 12.47
N ARG A 12 -4.31 -4.48 13.42
CA ARG A 12 -2.86 -4.53 13.44
C ARG A 12 -2.32 -5.18 12.19
N ASP A 13 -2.95 -6.27 11.74
CA ASP A 13 -2.55 -6.91 10.52
C ASP A 13 -2.79 -6.00 9.33
N ALA A 14 -3.89 -5.28 9.35
CA ALA A 14 -4.20 -4.39 8.25
C ALA A 14 -3.16 -3.28 8.16
N ARG A 15 -2.72 -2.77 9.31
CA ARG A 15 -1.73 -1.72 9.29
C ARG A 15 -0.41 -2.21 8.73
N GLU A 16 0.01 -3.38 9.18
CA GLU A 16 1.27 -3.93 8.68
C GLU A 16 1.20 -4.23 7.21
N THR A 17 0.08 -4.73 6.75
CA THR A 17 -0.10 -4.99 5.34
C THR A 17 -0.05 -3.69 4.55
N ALA A 18 -0.68 -2.65 5.07
CA ALA A 18 -0.68 -1.36 4.38
C ALA A 18 0.73 -0.78 4.31
N GLU A 19 1.53 -0.98 5.37
CA GLU A 19 2.91 -0.52 5.33
C GLU A 19 3.70 -1.22 4.25
N TYR A 20 3.48 -2.51 4.12
CA TYR A 20 4.16 -3.26 3.09
C TYR A 20 3.74 -2.79 1.70
N ILE A 21 2.44 -2.59 1.52
CA ILE A 21 1.93 -2.14 0.24
C ILE A 21 2.47 -0.75 -0.09
N GLU A 22 2.55 0.12 0.90
CA GLU A 22 3.08 1.45 0.67
C GLU A 22 4.50 1.40 0.14
N GLY A 23 5.34 0.59 0.78
CA GLY A 23 6.73 0.48 0.35
C GLY A 23 6.87 -0.14 -1.02
N LEU A 24 6.07 -1.17 -1.27
CA LEU A 24 6.12 -1.84 -2.55
C LEU A 24 5.62 -0.93 -3.67
N ALA A 25 4.57 -0.19 -3.40
CA ALA A 25 4.04 0.74 -4.40
C ALA A 25 5.05 1.82 -4.73
N ARG A 26 5.78 2.29 -3.71
CA ARG A 26 6.81 3.28 -3.95
C ARG A 26 7.88 2.75 -4.88
N ASP A 27 8.33 1.53 -4.63
CA ASP A 27 9.37 0.94 -5.46
C ASP A 27 8.87 0.71 -6.88
N LEU A 28 7.65 0.21 -7.00
CA LEU A 28 7.07 -0.03 -8.31
C LEU A 28 6.86 1.28 -9.07
N ARG A 29 6.48 2.33 -8.35
CA ARG A 29 6.29 3.61 -8.99
C ARG A 29 7.60 4.11 -9.60
N ARG A 30 8.70 3.92 -8.88
CA ARG A 30 9.99 4.33 -9.41
C ARG A 30 10.37 3.53 -10.64
N LEU A 31 10.08 2.24 -10.62
CA LEU A 31 10.34 1.41 -11.78
C LEU A 31 9.52 1.86 -12.98
N ALA A 32 8.25 2.14 -12.75
CA ALA A 32 7.38 2.56 -13.82
C ALA A 32 7.84 3.88 -14.41
N ALA A 33 8.23 4.81 -13.54
CA ALA A 33 8.71 6.10 -14.01
C ALA A 33 9.99 5.95 -14.82
N ALA A 34 10.88 5.10 -14.37
CA ALA A 34 12.13 4.89 -15.08
C ALA A 34 11.92 4.26 -16.45
N ALA A 35 10.84 3.51 -16.60
CA ALA A 35 10.52 2.86 -17.86
C ALA A 35 9.60 3.70 -18.73
N ASP A 36 9.35 4.94 -18.31
CA ASP A 36 8.50 5.84 -19.07
C ASP A 36 7.05 5.39 -19.12
N LEU A 37 6.62 4.71 -18.10
CA LEU A 37 5.23 4.28 -18.00
C LEU A 37 4.50 5.25 -17.10
N GLY A 38 4.26 6.44 -17.62
CA GLY A 38 3.76 7.55 -16.81
C GLY A 38 2.41 7.30 -16.16
N PHE A 39 1.48 6.73 -16.91
CA PHE A 39 0.16 6.50 -16.37
C PHE A 39 0.21 5.44 -15.26
N LEU A 40 0.99 4.41 -15.49
CA LEU A 40 1.14 3.38 -14.48
C LEU A 40 1.81 3.94 -13.23
N ALA A 41 2.81 4.79 -13.41
CA ALA A 41 3.46 5.43 -12.26
C ALA A 41 2.46 6.29 -11.50
N TYR A 42 1.57 6.96 -12.23
CA TYR A 42 0.56 7.78 -11.59
C TYR A 42 -0.38 6.93 -10.72
N LEU A 43 -0.83 5.80 -11.27
CA LEU A 43 -1.71 4.93 -10.51
C LEU A 43 -1.02 4.37 -9.28
N LEU A 44 0.25 4.04 -9.41
CA LEU A 44 0.99 3.53 -8.28
C LEU A 44 1.21 4.60 -7.21
N ALA A 45 1.35 5.85 -7.65
CA ALA A 45 1.44 6.94 -6.69
C ALA A 45 0.14 7.06 -5.88
N MET A 46 -0.99 6.84 -6.53
CA MET A 46 -2.25 6.87 -5.82
C MET A 46 -2.35 5.74 -4.82
N VAL A 47 -1.88 4.56 -5.20
CA VAL A 47 -1.87 3.43 -4.27
C VAL A 47 -0.97 3.75 -3.08
N GLU A 48 0.20 4.31 -3.35
CA GLU A 48 1.12 4.64 -2.28
C GLU A 48 0.49 5.63 -1.30
N ASP A 49 -0.15 6.65 -1.83
CA ASP A 49 -0.79 7.65 -0.98
C ASP A 49 -1.91 7.06 -0.14
N ASP A 50 -2.71 6.20 -0.76
CA ASP A 50 -3.81 5.60 -0.05
C ASP A 50 -3.30 4.68 1.04
N ALA A 51 -2.27 3.92 0.75
CA ALA A 51 -1.69 3.02 1.75
C ALA A 51 -1.11 3.82 2.90
N ALA A 52 -0.44 4.93 2.60
CA ALA A 52 0.13 5.77 3.65
C ALA A 52 -0.96 6.34 4.54
N ALA A 53 -2.06 6.75 3.93
CA ALA A 53 -3.19 7.27 4.72
C ALA A 53 -3.77 6.19 5.61
N THR A 54 -3.83 4.98 5.10
CA THR A 54 -4.34 3.87 5.88
C THR A 54 -3.45 3.59 7.08
N VAL A 55 -2.15 3.61 6.88
CA VAL A 55 -1.22 3.40 7.98
C VAL A 55 -1.42 4.45 9.05
N ARG A 56 -1.52 5.71 8.65
CA ARG A 56 -1.68 6.79 9.61
C ARG A 56 -3.00 6.64 10.36
N ARG A 57 -4.04 6.24 9.66
CA ARG A 57 -5.33 6.12 10.30
C ARG A 57 -5.31 5.05 11.39
N PHE A 58 -4.68 3.93 11.12
CA PHE A 58 -4.59 2.89 12.14
C PHE A 58 -3.64 3.26 13.26
N GLY A 59 -2.59 3.98 12.93
CA GLY A 59 -1.65 4.41 13.95
C GLY A 59 -2.25 5.41 14.90
N ASP A 60 -3.10 6.27 14.39
CA ASP A 60 -3.72 7.29 15.23
C ASP A 60 -4.68 6.72 16.24
N ARG A 61 -5.16 5.54 16.00
CA ARG A 61 -6.12 4.98 16.92
C ARG A 61 -5.50 4.55 18.22
N ASP A 62 -4.26 4.36 18.23
CA ASP A 62 -3.59 4.02 19.46
C ASP A 62 -3.34 5.24 20.27
#